data_5447797d35d9fafe8969f9e353db5b41
#
_entry.id   5447797d35d9fafe8969f9e353db5b41
#
_cell.length_a   1.000
_cell.length_b   1.000
_cell.length_c   1.000
_cell.angle_alpha   90.00
_cell.angle_beta   90.00
_cell.angle_gamma   90.00
#
_symmetry.space_group_name_H-M   'P 1'
#
loop_
_entity.id
_entity.type
_entity.pdbx_description
1 polymer ?
#
loop_
_entity_poly.entity_id
_entity_poly.type
_entity_poly.pdbx_seq_one_letter_code
_entity_poly.pdbx_strand_id
1 'polypeptide(L)'
;MSMTLHWSPRSPFVRKVMVFAHETGLAGRITTIRTVVAMTRPNHDLLAENPIGKIPTLRLEDGSVLYDSGVICEYLDTLHGGPRLIPAEGPARWVELRRHTLATGLLDILILWRNERDRAQPSQVLFEAFELKTRSALAALEHEIDRIPFGLAQITLGILGSYLDFRFADLDWRQGHPRLAAFHAKFEKRPSMQATQVVDA
;
A
#
# COMPACT_ATOMS: atom_id res chain seq x y z
N MET A 1 1.14 21.65 -12.24
CA MET A 1 1.88 21.20 -11.05
C MET A 1 2.48 19.85 -11.35
N SER A 2 3.81 19.75 -11.31
CA SER A 2 4.56 18.49 -11.46
C SER A 2 4.96 17.99 -10.08
N MET A 3 4.79 16.70 -9.81
CA MET A 3 5.14 16.06 -8.54
C MET A 3 6.19 15.00 -8.80
N THR A 4 7.12 14.81 -7.88
CA THR A 4 8.16 13.79 -8.00
C THR A 4 8.02 12.77 -6.90
N LEU A 5 7.87 11.49 -7.26
CA LEU A 5 7.66 10.38 -6.33
C LEU A 5 8.91 9.50 -6.25
N HIS A 6 9.50 9.37 -5.06
CA HIS A 6 10.48 8.34 -4.79
C HIS A 6 9.83 6.96 -4.88
N TRP A 7 10.30 6.12 -5.80
CA TRP A 7 9.58 4.98 -6.31
C TRP A 7 10.41 3.69 -6.33
N SER A 8 9.73 2.57 -6.18
CA SER A 8 10.26 1.22 -6.42
C SER A 8 9.13 0.31 -6.91
N PRO A 9 9.38 -0.57 -7.92
CA PRO A 9 8.36 -1.48 -8.45
C PRO A 9 7.94 -2.57 -7.46
N ARG A 10 8.71 -2.76 -6.38
CA ARG A 10 8.46 -3.78 -5.35
C ARG A 10 7.69 -3.27 -4.14
N SER A 11 7.58 -1.94 -3.99
CA SER A 11 6.96 -1.34 -2.80
C SER A 11 5.44 -1.35 -2.89
N PRO A 12 4.73 -2.03 -1.98
CA PRO A 12 3.27 -2.01 -1.98
C PRO A 12 2.72 -0.62 -1.66
N PHE A 13 3.42 0.16 -0.84
CA PHE A 13 2.99 1.52 -0.49
C PHE A 13 3.16 2.51 -1.66
N VAL A 14 4.21 2.37 -2.45
CA VAL A 14 4.39 3.14 -3.68
C VAL A 14 3.32 2.74 -4.70
N ARG A 15 3.07 1.44 -4.87
CA ARG A 15 2.02 0.94 -5.76
C ARG A 15 0.65 1.48 -5.38
N LYS A 16 0.34 1.56 -4.07
CA LYS A 16 -0.91 2.18 -3.59
C LYS A 16 -1.06 3.62 -4.08
N VAL A 17 -0.04 4.45 -3.94
CA VAL A 17 -0.04 5.83 -4.44
C VAL A 17 -0.25 5.88 -5.95
N MET A 18 0.45 5.04 -6.71
CA MET A 18 0.32 5.02 -8.17
C MET A 18 -1.05 4.53 -8.63
N VAL A 19 -1.61 3.48 -8.01
CA VAL A 19 -2.98 3.03 -8.29
C VAL A 19 -3.97 4.15 -7.99
N PHE A 20 -3.85 4.81 -6.84
CA PHE A 20 -4.70 5.95 -6.47
C PHE A 20 -4.59 7.08 -7.51
N ALA A 21 -3.39 7.41 -7.94
CA ALA A 21 -3.17 8.43 -8.97
C ALA A 21 -3.77 8.05 -10.33
N HIS A 22 -3.74 6.78 -10.73
CA HIS A 22 -4.42 6.31 -11.94
C HIS A 22 -5.94 6.41 -11.81
N GLU A 23 -6.52 6.01 -10.67
CA GLU A 23 -7.97 6.06 -10.44
C GLU A 23 -8.51 7.50 -10.39
N THR A 24 -7.68 8.46 -10.04
CA THR A 24 -8.03 9.88 -9.97
C THR A 24 -7.59 10.69 -11.19
N GLY A 25 -6.97 10.04 -12.20
CA GLY A 25 -6.48 10.70 -13.41
C GLY A 25 -5.23 11.57 -13.20
N LEU A 26 -4.56 11.42 -12.07
CA LEU A 26 -3.38 12.24 -11.71
C LEU A 26 -2.04 11.58 -12.05
N ALA A 27 -2.03 10.32 -12.55
CA ALA A 27 -0.80 9.58 -12.80
C ALA A 27 0.17 10.33 -13.74
N GLY A 28 -0.35 11.00 -14.77
CA GLY A 28 0.45 11.82 -15.70
C GLY A 28 1.08 13.08 -15.09
N ARG A 29 0.72 13.44 -13.85
CA ARG A 29 1.30 14.58 -13.11
C ARG A 29 2.43 14.15 -12.16
N ILE A 30 2.73 12.86 -12.09
CA ILE A 30 3.75 12.29 -11.20
C ILE A 30 4.91 11.77 -12.02
N THR A 31 6.07 12.34 -11.82
CA THR A 31 7.36 11.82 -12.32
C THR A 31 7.95 10.90 -11.24
N THR A 32 8.42 9.72 -11.63
CA THR A 32 8.98 8.76 -10.66
C THR A 32 10.50 8.78 -10.68
N ILE A 33 11.12 8.72 -9.49
CA ILE A 33 12.57 8.52 -9.32
C ILE A 33 12.80 7.15 -8.67
N ARG A 34 13.57 6.29 -9.35
CA ARG A 34 13.96 5.01 -8.79
C ARG A 34 14.78 5.23 -7.51
N THR A 35 14.25 4.75 -6.37
CA THR A 35 14.89 4.92 -5.07
C THR A 35 14.96 3.58 -4.37
N VAL A 36 16.18 3.14 -4.10
CA VAL A 36 16.43 1.89 -3.38
C VAL A 36 16.43 2.17 -1.88
N VAL A 37 15.58 1.47 -1.15
CA VAL A 37 15.53 1.48 0.31
C VAL A 37 15.68 0.07 0.84
N ALA A 38 16.48 -0.08 1.89
CA ALA A 38 16.63 -1.34 2.59
C ALA A 38 16.70 -1.08 4.10
N MET A 39 16.17 -2.00 4.89
CA MET A 39 16.12 -1.85 6.36
C MET A 39 17.52 -1.69 6.97
N THR A 40 18.52 -2.36 6.41
CA THR A 40 19.90 -2.40 6.95
C THR A 40 20.85 -1.43 6.25
N ARG A 41 20.40 -0.74 5.20
CA ARG A 41 21.21 0.23 4.44
C ARG A 41 20.40 1.49 4.15
N PRO A 42 20.46 2.50 5.05
CA PRO A 42 19.79 3.77 4.84
C PRO A 42 20.23 4.46 3.55
N ASN A 43 19.28 5.05 2.85
CA ASN A 43 19.56 5.89 1.67
C ASN A 43 19.74 7.34 2.13
N HIS A 44 20.97 7.86 2.10
CA HIS A 44 21.30 9.18 2.64
C HIS A 44 20.64 10.32 1.84
N ASP A 45 20.49 10.17 0.52
CA ASP A 45 19.83 11.19 -0.30
C ASP A 45 18.35 11.30 0.06
N LEU A 46 17.69 10.13 0.24
CA LEU A 46 16.29 10.10 0.67
C LEU A 46 16.11 10.65 2.10
N LEU A 47 17.08 10.42 3.01
CA LEU A 47 17.01 10.92 4.38
C LEU A 47 17.02 12.45 4.43
N ALA A 48 17.60 13.13 3.46
CA ALA A 48 17.56 14.59 3.37
C ALA A 48 16.14 15.13 3.08
N GLU A 49 15.30 14.34 2.40
CA GLU A 49 13.89 14.70 2.09
C GLU A 49 12.90 14.09 3.10
N ASN A 50 13.14 12.84 3.50
CA ASN A 50 12.28 12.11 4.43
C ASN A 50 13.13 11.49 5.57
N PRO A 51 13.10 12.05 6.78
CA PRO A 51 13.96 11.62 7.89
C PRO A 51 13.79 10.16 8.32
N ILE A 52 12.67 9.51 7.98
CA ILE A 52 12.48 8.08 8.24
C ILE A 52 12.99 7.18 7.12
N GLY A 53 13.49 7.75 6.01
CA GLY A 53 14.14 7.02 4.92
C GLY A 53 13.26 5.99 4.23
N LYS A 54 11.93 6.21 4.16
CA LYS A 54 10.97 5.28 3.55
C LYS A 54 10.39 5.83 2.25
N ILE A 55 9.96 4.94 1.38
CA ILE A 55 9.16 5.26 0.19
C ILE A 55 7.74 4.70 0.37
N PRO A 56 6.72 5.38 -0.20
CA PRO A 56 6.76 6.57 -1.04
C PRO A 56 7.11 7.85 -0.27
N THR A 57 7.81 8.74 -0.94
CA THR A 57 8.03 10.12 -0.56
C THR A 57 7.70 10.97 -1.77
N LEU A 58 6.78 11.92 -1.64
CA LEU A 58 6.31 12.78 -2.71
C LEU A 58 6.83 14.19 -2.51
N ARG A 59 7.65 14.69 -3.46
CA ARG A 59 8.09 16.08 -3.49
C ARG A 59 7.18 16.88 -4.41
N LEU A 60 6.67 18.01 -3.90
CA LEU A 60 5.81 18.93 -4.62
C LEU A 60 6.66 19.99 -5.37
N GLU A 61 5.99 20.77 -6.22
CA GLU A 61 6.61 21.77 -7.06
C GLU A 61 7.25 22.94 -6.25
N ASP A 62 6.69 23.25 -5.10
CA ASP A 62 7.19 24.25 -4.16
C ASP A 62 8.36 23.75 -3.27
N GLY A 63 8.77 22.49 -3.46
CA GLY A 63 9.81 21.84 -2.68
C GLY A 63 9.33 21.20 -1.39
N SER A 64 8.06 21.34 -1.00
CA SER A 64 7.51 20.64 0.16
C SER A 64 7.43 19.14 -0.10
N VAL A 65 7.48 18.34 0.97
CA VAL A 65 7.58 16.88 0.90
C VAL A 65 6.47 16.25 1.73
N LEU A 66 5.79 15.26 1.15
CA LEU A 66 4.74 14.50 1.81
C LEU A 66 5.14 13.03 1.97
N TYR A 67 4.85 12.48 3.11
CA TYR A 67 4.88 11.07 3.50
C TYR A 67 3.97 10.88 4.74
N ASP A 68 3.36 9.69 4.99
CA ASP A 68 3.47 8.44 4.25
C ASP A 68 2.49 8.34 3.07
N SER A 69 2.31 7.11 2.58
CA SER A 69 1.41 6.82 1.46
C SER A 69 -0.05 7.18 1.72
N GLY A 70 -0.51 7.17 2.98
CA GLY A 70 -1.86 7.61 3.36
C GLY A 70 -2.01 9.11 3.18
N VAL A 71 -1.07 9.90 3.70
CA VAL A 71 -1.02 11.35 3.55
C VAL A 71 -0.93 11.75 2.07
N ILE A 72 -0.09 11.05 1.30
CA ILE A 72 0.03 11.30 -0.13
C ILE A 72 -1.31 11.04 -0.85
N CYS A 73 -2.00 9.95 -0.56
CA CYS A 73 -3.31 9.67 -1.17
C CYS A 73 -4.36 10.71 -0.76
N GLU A 74 -4.39 11.14 0.51
CA GLU A 74 -5.28 12.23 0.95
C GLU A 74 -5.00 13.53 0.19
N TYR A 75 -3.75 13.89 0.01
CA TYR A 75 -3.37 15.06 -0.77
C TYR A 75 -3.81 14.92 -2.24
N LEU A 76 -3.52 13.80 -2.89
CA LEU A 76 -3.94 13.55 -4.27
C LEU A 76 -5.47 13.63 -4.44
N ASP A 77 -6.22 13.16 -3.44
CA ASP A 77 -7.68 13.22 -3.45
C ASP A 77 -8.23 14.66 -3.43
N THR A 78 -7.40 15.66 -3.08
CA THR A 78 -7.76 17.08 -3.16
C THR A 78 -7.53 17.72 -4.54
N LEU A 79 -6.79 17.06 -5.44
CA LEU A 79 -6.28 17.66 -6.67
C LEU A 79 -7.11 17.34 -7.93
N HIS A 80 -8.14 16.50 -7.82
CA HIS A 80 -9.00 16.13 -8.96
C HIS A 80 -10.43 16.62 -8.78
N GLY A 81 -11.16 16.77 -9.90
CA GLY A 81 -12.55 17.23 -9.89
C GLY A 81 -13.59 16.10 -9.81
N GLY A 82 -13.15 14.85 -9.69
CA GLY A 82 -14.04 13.69 -9.56
C GLY A 82 -14.55 13.46 -8.13
N PRO A 83 -15.39 12.42 -7.93
CA PRO A 83 -15.82 12.03 -6.59
C PRO A 83 -14.63 11.70 -5.69
N ARG A 84 -14.68 12.15 -4.45
CA ARG A 84 -13.66 11.83 -3.44
C ARG A 84 -13.60 10.33 -3.19
N LEU A 85 -12.38 9.78 -3.17
CA LEU A 85 -12.12 8.38 -2.78
C LEU A 85 -11.96 8.22 -1.28
N ILE A 86 -11.78 9.33 -0.56
CA ILE A 86 -11.72 9.40 0.90
C ILE A 86 -12.82 10.37 1.35
N PRO A 87 -13.80 9.94 2.14
CA PRO A 87 -14.83 10.86 2.65
C PRO A 87 -14.19 12.05 3.36
N ALA A 88 -14.66 13.27 3.04
CA ALA A 88 -14.05 14.49 3.56
C ALA A 88 -14.21 14.62 5.09
N GLU A 89 -15.36 14.17 5.64
CA GLU A 89 -15.70 14.32 7.05
C GLU A 89 -16.71 13.26 7.52
N GLY A 90 -17.06 13.32 8.79
CA GLY A 90 -18.11 12.52 9.40
C GLY A 90 -17.74 11.04 9.65
N PRO A 91 -18.72 10.22 10.10
CA PRO A 91 -18.48 8.84 10.49
C PRO A 91 -17.92 7.95 9.35
N ALA A 92 -18.33 8.21 8.11
CA ALA A 92 -17.85 7.45 6.95
C ALA A 92 -16.34 7.60 6.76
N ARG A 93 -15.76 8.77 7.04
CA ARG A 93 -14.31 8.98 7.00
C ARG A 93 -13.57 8.10 7.98
N TRP A 94 -14.03 8.02 9.21
CA TRP A 94 -13.38 7.19 10.24
C TRP A 94 -13.43 5.70 9.91
N VAL A 95 -14.54 5.24 9.35
CA VAL A 95 -14.69 3.86 8.89
C VAL A 95 -13.71 3.57 7.73
N GLU A 96 -13.61 4.46 6.75
CA GLU A 96 -12.69 4.33 5.61
C GLU A 96 -11.24 4.30 6.08
N LEU A 97 -10.84 5.27 6.91
CA LEU A 97 -9.47 5.35 7.43
C LEU A 97 -9.12 4.14 8.31
N ARG A 98 -10.04 3.65 9.15
CA ARG A 98 -9.81 2.43 9.94
C ARG A 98 -9.55 1.21 9.05
N ARG A 99 -10.34 1.02 7.98
CA ARG A 99 -10.17 -0.07 7.03
C ARG A 99 -8.86 0.04 6.26
N HIS A 100 -8.56 1.25 5.81
CA HIS A 100 -7.26 1.56 5.20
C HIS A 100 -6.10 1.25 6.17
N THR A 101 -6.19 1.68 7.43
CA THR A 101 -5.16 1.44 8.44
C THR A 101 -4.98 -0.05 8.74
N LEU A 102 -6.05 -0.84 8.80
CA LEU A 102 -5.96 -2.29 8.99
C LEU A 102 -5.16 -2.94 7.85
N ALA A 103 -5.49 -2.62 6.60
CA ALA A 103 -4.78 -3.16 5.44
C ALA A 103 -3.33 -2.66 5.35
N THR A 104 -3.07 -1.38 5.65
CA THR A 104 -1.73 -0.78 5.68
C THR A 104 -0.86 -1.39 6.79
N GLY A 105 -1.41 -1.53 7.99
CA GLY A 105 -0.70 -2.16 9.12
C GLY A 105 -0.38 -3.63 8.85
N LEU A 106 -1.25 -4.35 8.13
CA LEU A 106 -0.92 -5.71 7.71
C LEU A 106 0.22 -5.73 6.68
N LEU A 107 0.25 -4.79 5.73
CA LEU A 107 1.40 -4.64 4.82
C LEU A 107 2.72 -4.35 5.57
N ASP A 108 2.69 -3.53 6.63
CA ASP A 108 3.86 -3.29 7.48
C ASP A 108 4.33 -4.58 8.17
N ILE A 109 3.40 -5.36 8.72
CA ILE A 109 3.70 -6.69 9.33
C ILE A 109 4.33 -7.61 8.30
N LEU A 110 3.78 -7.70 7.08
CA LEU A 110 4.30 -8.55 6.02
C LEU A 110 5.72 -8.12 5.57
N ILE A 111 6.01 -6.82 5.52
CA ILE A 111 7.37 -6.33 5.22
C ILE A 111 8.35 -6.73 6.32
N LEU A 112 7.96 -6.58 7.59
CA LEU A 112 8.79 -7.02 8.71
C LEU A 112 9.01 -8.53 8.67
N TRP A 113 7.97 -9.31 8.41
CA TRP A 113 8.05 -10.76 8.29
C TRP A 113 8.95 -11.19 7.13
N ARG A 114 8.84 -10.57 5.96
CA ARG A 114 9.76 -10.83 4.85
C ARG A 114 11.21 -10.57 5.25
N ASN A 115 11.49 -9.43 5.90
CA ASN A 115 12.84 -9.10 6.34
C ASN A 115 13.35 -10.10 7.40
N GLU A 116 12.47 -10.61 8.25
CA GLU A 116 12.83 -11.63 9.24
C GLU A 116 13.14 -12.99 8.56
N ARG A 117 12.41 -13.35 7.48
CA ARG A 117 12.70 -14.54 6.67
C ARG A 117 14.10 -14.51 6.04
N ASP A 118 14.56 -13.31 5.68
CA ASP A 118 15.87 -13.10 5.02
C ASP A 118 17.06 -13.05 6.00
N ARG A 119 16.83 -13.20 7.31
CA ARG A 119 17.90 -13.18 8.32
C ARG A 119 18.64 -14.49 8.37
N ALA A 120 19.95 -14.42 8.68
CA ALA A 120 20.77 -15.62 8.88
C ALA A 120 20.25 -16.50 10.05
N GLN A 121 19.62 -15.89 11.03
CA GLN A 121 19.00 -16.55 12.19
C GLN A 121 17.62 -15.95 12.42
N PRO A 122 16.57 -16.44 11.73
CA PRO A 122 15.21 -15.95 11.91
C PRO A 122 14.65 -16.38 13.27
N SER A 123 13.80 -15.51 13.84
CA SER A 123 13.12 -15.76 15.11
C SER A 123 11.79 -16.48 14.90
N GLN A 124 11.68 -17.71 15.41
CA GLN A 124 10.43 -18.47 15.35
C GLN A 124 9.28 -17.77 16.09
N VAL A 125 9.56 -17.13 17.21
CA VAL A 125 8.57 -16.36 17.98
C VAL A 125 7.98 -15.21 17.17
N LEU A 126 8.82 -14.52 16.37
CA LEU A 126 8.34 -13.46 15.47
C LEU A 126 7.49 -14.04 14.33
N PHE A 127 7.86 -15.19 13.77
CA PHE A 127 7.06 -15.84 12.73
C PHE A 127 5.67 -16.20 13.22
N GLU A 128 5.56 -16.83 14.38
CA GLU A 128 4.27 -17.18 15.00
C GLU A 128 3.41 -15.93 15.27
N ALA A 129 4.03 -14.85 15.76
CA ALA A 129 3.33 -13.60 16.01
C ALA A 129 2.86 -12.92 14.72
N PHE A 130 3.68 -12.93 13.66
CA PHE A 130 3.30 -12.37 12.36
C PHE A 130 2.20 -13.19 11.70
N GLU A 131 2.28 -14.51 11.75
CA GLU A 131 1.26 -15.40 11.22
C GLU A 131 -0.09 -15.20 11.91
N LEU A 132 -0.11 -15.19 13.24
CA LEU A 132 -1.32 -14.96 14.03
C LEU A 132 -1.99 -13.64 13.67
N LYS A 133 -1.21 -12.54 13.63
CA LYS A 133 -1.72 -11.21 13.26
C LYS A 133 -2.25 -11.18 11.84
N THR A 134 -1.55 -11.84 10.91
CA THR A 134 -1.96 -11.92 9.50
C THR A 134 -3.29 -12.66 9.37
N ARG A 135 -3.44 -13.83 9.99
CA ARG A 135 -4.69 -14.59 9.99
C ARG A 135 -5.85 -13.80 10.61
N SER A 136 -5.61 -13.14 11.73
CA SER A 136 -6.61 -12.30 12.40
C SER A 136 -7.07 -11.13 11.52
N ALA A 137 -6.13 -10.43 10.87
CA ALA A 137 -6.45 -9.31 10.00
C ALA A 137 -7.22 -9.76 8.74
N LEU A 138 -6.80 -10.87 8.12
CA LEU A 138 -7.49 -11.43 6.95
C LEU A 138 -8.92 -11.87 7.29
N ALA A 139 -9.14 -12.51 8.44
CA ALA A 139 -10.46 -12.89 8.90
C ALA A 139 -11.38 -11.67 9.12
N ALA A 140 -10.86 -10.59 9.73
CA ALA A 140 -11.62 -9.34 9.90
C ALA A 140 -11.98 -8.70 8.54
N LEU A 141 -11.05 -8.68 7.60
CA LEU A 141 -11.27 -8.15 6.25
C LEU A 141 -12.27 -9.00 5.46
N GLU A 142 -12.22 -10.33 5.58
CA GLU A 142 -13.18 -11.25 4.97
C GLU A 142 -14.63 -10.93 5.39
N HIS A 143 -14.84 -10.55 6.66
CA HIS A 143 -16.17 -10.16 7.15
C HIS A 143 -16.65 -8.82 6.62
N GLU A 144 -15.74 -7.91 6.27
CA GLU A 144 -16.10 -6.54 5.91
C GLU A 144 -16.10 -6.26 4.40
N ILE A 145 -15.41 -7.08 3.59
CA ILE A 145 -15.07 -6.73 2.19
C ILE A 145 -16.27 -6.33 1.34
N ASP A 146 -17.39 -7.00 1.47
CA ASP A 146 -18.60 -6.73 0.68
C ASP A 146 -19.27 -5.38 1.03
N ARG A 147 -18.89 -4.77 2.15
CA ARG A 147 -19.43 -3.50 2.65
C ARG A 147 -18.46 -2.33 2.46
N ILE A 148 -17.30 -2.57 1.84
CA ILE A 148 -16.31 -1.53 1.62
C ILE A 148 -16.61 -0.86 0.28
N PRO A 149 -16.98 0.43 0.24
CA PRO A 149 -17.16 1.15 -1.02
C PRO A 149 -15.83 1.31 -1.73
N PHE A 150 -15.87 1.63 -3.03
CA PHE A 150 -14.66 1.97 -3.76
C PHE A 150 -14.02 3.23 -3.19
N GLY A 151 -12.77 3.12 -2.77
CA GLY A 151 -12.01 4.18 -2.12
C GLY A 151 -10.60 3.72 -1.75
N LEU A 152 -9.94 4.48 -0.88
CA LEU A 152 -8.58 4.22 -0.43
C LEU A 152 -8.44 2.83 0.23
N ALA A 153 -9.45 2.41 1.01
CA ALA A 153 -9.44 1.11 1.67
C ALA A 153 -9.45 -0.03 0.65
N GLN A 154 -10.34 0.01 -0.38
CA GLN A 154 -10.35 -1.02 -1.42
C GLN A 154 -9.07 -1.04 -2.24
N ILE A 155 -8.50 0.13 -2.56
CA ILE A 155 -7.19 0.23 -3.25
C ILE A 155 -6.12 -0.47 -2.42
N THR A 156 -6.06 -0.17 -1.11
CA THR A 156 -5.07 -0.79 -0.21
C THR A 156 -5.26 -2.30 -0.10
N LEU A 157 -6.50 -2.78 -0.07
CA LEU A 157 -6.83 -4.22 -0.06
C LEU A 157 -6.42 -4.93 -1.35
N GLY A 158 -6.63 -4.29 -2.51
CA GLY A 158 -6.14 -4.82 -3.79
C GLY A 158 -4.62 -4.97 -3.80
N ILE A 159 -3.91 -3.96 -3.29
CA ILE A 159 -2.45 -3.99 -3.14
C ILE A 159 -2.00 -5.07 -2.14
N LEU A 160 -2.71 -5.22 -1.03
CA LEU A 160 -2.42 -6.24 -0.02
C LEU A 160 -2.50 -7.66 -0.61
N GLY A 161 -3.58 -7.99 -1.35
CA GLY A 161 -3.72 -9.29 -2.01
C GLY A 161 -2.58 -9.55 -2.99
N SER A 162 -2.24 -8.57 -3.83
CA SER A 162 -1.10 -8.68 -4.77
C SER A 162 0.25 -8.85 -4.05
N TYR A 163 0.44 -8.20 -2.90
CA TYR A 163 1.68 -8.34 -2.12
C TYR A 163 1.79 -9.71 -1.45
N LEU A 164 0.67 -10.26 -0.99
CA LEU A 164 0.59 -11.63 -0.48
C LEU A 164 0.97 -12.63 -1.59
N ASP A 165 0.42 -12.48 -2.79
CA ASP A 165 0.77 -13.34 -3.93
C ASP A 165 2.25 -13.23 -4.31
N PHE A 166 2.80 -12.01 -4.27
CA PHE A 166 4.18 -11.75 -4.67
C PHE A 166 5.22 -12.27 -3.67
N ARG A 167 4.96 -12.20 -2.37
CA ARG A 167 5.97 -12.48 -1.33
C ARG A 167 5.61 -13.62 -0.38
N PHE A 168 4.36 -14.03 -0.36
CA PHE A 168 3.80 -14.98 0.59
C PHE A 168 2.85 -15.97 -0.08
N ALA A 169 3.17 -16.41 -1.30
CA ALA A 169 2.39 -17.41 -2.03
C ALA A 169 2.25 -18.72 -1.24
N ASP A 170 3.21 -19.02 -0.37
CA ASP A 170 3.23 -20.16 0.54
C ASP A 170 2.18 -20.11 1.65
N LEU A 171 1.62 -18.95 1.97
CA LEU A 171 0.59 -18.79 3.00
C LEU A 171 -0.82 -19.26 2.57
N ASP A 172 -1.03 -19.48 1.26
CA ASP A 172 -2.36 -19.79 0.70
C ASP A 172 -3.49 -18.96 1.34
N TRP A 173 -3.29 -17.64 1.33
CA TRP A 173 -4.16 -16.69 2.03
C TRP A 173 -5.63 -16.73 1.57
N ARG A 174 -5.90 -17.30 0.40
CA ARG A 174 -7.25 -17.45 -0.14
C ARG A 174 -8.06 -18.55 0.56
N GLN A 175 -7.37 -19.55 1.11
CA GLN A 175 -8.01 -20.59 1.89
C GLN A 175 -8.66 -19.97 3.14
N GLY A 176 -9.97 -20.17 3.29
CA GLY A 176 -10.76 -19.58 4.37
C GLY A 176 -11.19 -18.12 4.15
N HIS A 177 -10.78 -17.47 3.03
CA HIS A 177 -11.15 -16.08 2.72
C HIS A 177 -11.74 -15.93 1.30
N PRO A 178 -12.85 -16.63 0.97
CA PRO A 178 -13.38 -16.68 -0.41
C PRO A 178 -13.89 -15.32 -0.91
N ARG A 179 -14.42 -14.45 -0.04
CA ARG A 179 -14.91 -13.12 -0.44
C ARG A 179 -13.74 -12.18 -0.76
N LEU A 180 -12.70 -12.18 0.06
CA LEU A 180 -11.45 -11.46 -0.23
C LEU A 180 -10.80 -11.95 -1.52
N ALA A 181 -10.77 -13.26 -1.74
CA ALA A 181 -10.23 -13.87 -2.95
C ALA A 181 -11.00 -13.41 -4.19
N ALA A 182 -12.34 -13.44 -4.15
CA ALA A 182 -13.21 -12.98 -5.23
C ALA A 182 -13.05 -11.47 -5.49
N PHE A 183 -12.98 -10.66 -4.43
CA PHE A 183 -12.69 -9.24 -4.53
C PHE A 183 -11.36 -9.00 -5.23
N HIS A 184 -10.28 -9.63 -4.77
CA HIS A 184 -8.94 -9.45 -5.32
C HIS A 184 -8.87 -9.85 -6.80
N ALA A 185 -9.44 -11.01 -7.17
CA ALA A 185 -9.49 -11.47 -8.55
C ALA A 185 -10.21 -10.50 -9.51
N LYS A 186 -11.21 -9.77 -9.00
CA LYS A 186 -11.90 -8.70 -9.74
C LYS A 186 -11.07 -7.42 -9.76
N PHE A 187 -10.49 -7.05 -8.62
CA PHE A 187 -9.75 -5.80 -8.45
C PHE A 187 -8.48 -5.77 -9.30
N GLU A 188 -7.74 -6.89 -9.40
CA GLU A 188 -6.54 -7.04 -10.22
C GLU A 188 -6.77 -6.74 -11.71
N LYS A 189 -8.00 -6.87 -12.21
CA LYS A 189 -8.36 -6.58 -13.61
C LYS A 189 -8.52 -5.07 -13.89
N ARG A 190 -8.46 -4.21 -12.88
CA ARG A 190 -8.58 -2.76 -13.09
C ARG A 190 -7.40 -2.23 -13.90
N PRO A 191 -7.62 -1.28 -14.82
CA PRO A 191 -6.53 -0.68 -15.60
C PRO A 191 -5.41 -0.10 -14.74
N SER A 192 -5.74 0.50 -13.59
CA SER A 192 -4.80 1.03 -12.62
C SER A 192 -3.86 -0.04 -12.03
N MET A 193 -4.40 -1.23 -11.74
CA MET A 193 -3.63 -2.36 -11.24
C MET A 193 -2.72 -2.95 -12.31
N GLN A 194 -3.21 -3.02 -13.56
CA GLN A 194 -2.44 -3.52 -14.70
C GLN A 194 -1.30 -2.56 -15.09
N ALA A 195 -1.53 -1.25 -14.99
CA ALA A 195 -0.51 -0.23 -15.25
C ALA A 195 0.60 -0.17 -14.18
N THR A 196 0.38 -0.80 -13.03
CA THR A 196 1.30 -0.72 -11.86
C THR A 196 1.74 -2.09 -11.36
N GLN A 197 1.85 -3.07 -12.25
CA GLN A 197 2.25 -4.43 -11.88
C GLN A 197 3.59 -4.45 -11.14
N VAL A 198 3.68 -5.35 -10.15
CA VAL A 198 4.92 -5.57 -9.41
C VAL A 198 5.95 -6.21 -10.32
N VAL A 199 7.16 -5.67 -10.32
CA VAL A 199 8.30 -6.23 -11.05
C VAL A 199 9.43 -6.46 -10.06
N ASP A 200 9.97 -7.67 -10.04
CA ASP A 200 11.12 -8.03 -9.18
C ASP A 200 12.44 -7.66 -9.87
N ALA A 201 12.68 -6.32 -10.01
CA ALA A 201 13.84 -5.74 -10.70
C ALA A 201 14.67 -4.85 -9.77
#